data_5d53853ba2ea0749ba1c9d554570fa98
#
_entry.id   5d53853ba2ea0749ba1c9d554570fa98
#
_cell.length_a   1.000
_cell.length_b   1.000
_cell.length_c   1.000
_cell.angle_alpha   90.00
_cell.angle_beta   90.00
_cell.angle_gamma   90.00
#
_symmetry.space_group_name_H-M   'P 1'
#
loop_
_entity.id
_entity.type
_entity.pdbx_description
1 polymer ?
#
loop_
_entity_poly.entity_id
_entity_poly.type
_entity_poly.pdbx_seq_one_letter_code
_entity_poly.pdbx_strand_id
1 'polypeptide(L)'
;MSQRRGQARNSQRKLAEIRRQQRARQTRLRILAGAAALAAVALVVVAVIALTGGRTTAQKVRAAPTGATIDGIACQASEQVAYHIHAHLTIYASGARQVVPAGIGIAGPQQVVDGFVEGGKCLYWLHTHDSTGVVHIESPAQRVYTLGQFFDVWGRALSGNQVGSASGHVTAFVNGQRFAGDPRSIKLTPHAVIQLDVGKVVPPQPFTFPAGL
;
A
#
# COMPACT_ATOMS: atom_id res chain seq x y z
N MET A 1 50.12 -9.78 -67.27
CA MET A 1 49.75 -9.01 -66.01
C MET A 1 48.28 -9.13 -65.62
N SER A 2 47.34 -9.45 -66.49
CA SER A 2 45.88 -9.50 -66.25
C SER A 2 45.41 -10.65 -65.31
N GLN A 3 45.96 -11.87 -65.44
CA GLN A 3 45.52 -13.03 -64.65
C GLN A 3 45.82 -12.92 -63.15
N ARG A 4 46.92 -12.34 -62.74
CA ARG A 4 47.25 -12.14 -61.31
C ARG A 4 46.28 -11.21 -60.60
N ARG A 5 45.78 -10.17 -61.29
CA ARG A 5 44.75 -9.23 -60.76
C ARG A 5 43.40 -9.91 -60.57
N GLY A 6 43.00 -10.85 -61.43
CA GLY A 6 41.76 -11.62 -61.28
C GLY A 6 41.78 -12.57 -60.10
N GLN A 7 42.90 -13.27 -59.89
CA GLN A 7 43.06 -14.16 -58.73
C GLN A 7 43.02 -13.42 -57.40
N ALA A 8 43.69 -12.27 -57.30
CA ALA A 8 43.66 -11.44 -56.09
C ALA A 8 42.26 -10.95 -55.73
N ARG A 9 41.48 -10.49 -56.74
CA ARG A 9 40.09 -10.08 -56.53
C ARG A 9 39.19 -11.26 -56.08
N ASN A 10 39.38 -12.45 -56.60
CA ASN A 10 38.62 -13.62 -56.23
C ASN A 10 38.91 -14.08 -54.80
N SER A 11 40.19 -14.03 -54.40
CA SER A 11 40.60 -14.33 -53.01
C SER A 11 40.05 -13.32 -52.02
N GLN A 12 40.03 -12.03 -52.36
CA GLN A 12 39.43 -10.98 -51.51
C GLN A 12 37.92 -11.18 -51.34
N ARG A 13 37.21 -11.55 -52.40
CA ARG A 13 35.77 -11.88 -52.34
C ARG A 13 35.50 -13.04 -51.42
N LYS A 14 36.22 -14.14 -51.54
CA LYS A 14 36.11 -15.32 -50.66
C LYS A 14 36.38 -14.97 -49.19
N LEU A 15 37.41 -14.16 -48.92
CA LEU A 15 37.70 -13.74 -47.56
C LEU A 15 36.59 -12.84 -46.97
N ALA A 16 36.00 -11.96 -47.79
CA ALA A 16 34.89 -11.12 -47.37
C ALA A 16 33.62 -11.95 -47.04
N GLU A 17 33.38 -13.01 -47.82
CA GLU A 17 32.26 -13.91 -47.61
C GLU A 17 32.41 -14.74 -46.34
N ILE A 18 33.60 -15.28 -46.09
CA ILE A 18 33.94 -16.00 -44.85
C ILE A 18 33.78 -15.08 -43.63
N ARG A 19 34.27 -13.84 -43.72
CA ARG A 19 34.09 -12.83 -42.63
C ARG A 19 32.64 -12.49 -42.37
N ARG A 20 31.81 -12.40 -43.42
CA ARG A 20 30.36 -12.21 -43.28
C ARG A 20 29.69 -13.36 -42.58
N GLN A 21 30.00 -14.60 -42.97
CA GLN A 21 29.45 -15.81 -42.35
C GLN A 21 29.88 -15.93 -40.88
N GLN A 22 31.16 -15.63 -40.58
CA GLN A 22 31.63 -15.64 -39.19
C GLN A 22 30.92 -14.56 -38.33
N ARG A 23 30.70 -13.35 -38.83
CA ARG A 23 29.97 -12.31 -38.13
C ARG A 23 28.50 -12.73 -37.89
N ALA A 24 27.85 -13.29 -38.90
CA ALA A 24 26.47 -13.79 -38.79
C ALA A 24 26.34 -14.90 -37.74
N ARG A 25 27.32 -15.84 -37.68
CA ARG A 25 27.38 -16.88 -36.65
C ARG A 25 27.57 -16.28 -35.25
N GLN A 26 28.51 -15.35 -35.09
CA GLN A 26 28.74 -14.69 -33.82
C GLN A 26 27.54 -13.89 -33.33
N THR A 27 26.83 -13.20 -34.22
CA THR A 27 25.60 -12.47 -33.89
C THR A 27 24.50 -13.43 -33.43
N ARG A 28 24.30 -14.53 -34.14
CA ARG A 28 23.32 -15.57 -33.73
C ARG A 28 23.64 -16.17 -32.37
N LEU A 29 24.91 -16.49 -32.09
CA LEU A 29 25.35 -17.02 -30.80
C LEU A 29 25.14 -16.01 -29.67
N ARG A 30 25.38 -14.72 -29.92
CA ARG A 30 25.16 -13.64 -28.93
C ARG A 30 23.67 -13.46 -28.63
N ILE A 31 22.81 -13.53 -29.66
CA ILE A 31 21.35 -13.46 -29.48
C ILE A 31 20.85 -14.67 -28.69
N LEU A 32 21.29 -15.87 -29.00
CA LEU A 32 20.92 -17.10 -28.28
C LEU A 32 21.42 -17.08 -26.82
N ALA A 33 22.64 -16.62 -26.57
CA ALA A 33 23.18 -16.48 -25.23
C ALA A 33 22.40 -15.42 -24.42
N GLY A 34 22.03 -14.30 -25.03
CA GLY A 34 21.20 -13.26 -24.40
C GLY A 34 19.81 -13.77 -24.07
N ALA A 35 19.17 -14.51 -24.98
CA ALA A 35 17.85 -15.11 -24.73
C ALA A 35 17.88 -16.16 -23.60
N ALA A 36 18.95 -16.97 -23.54
CA ALA A 36 19.13 -17.95 -22.47
C ALA A 36 19.35 -17.28 -21.11
N ALA A 37 20.11 -16.18 -21.06
CA ALA A 37 20.32 -15.41 -19.84
C ALA A 37 19.02 -14.75 -19.33
N LEU A 38 18.20 -14.20 -20.22
CA LEU A 38 16.90 -13.62 -19.86
C LEU A 38 15.93 -14.70 -19.36
N ALA A 39 15.91 -15.88 -19.96
CA ALA A 39 15.08 -17.00 -19.49
C ALA A 39 15.53 -17.50 -18.10
N ALA A 40 16.85 -17.57 -17.83
CA ALA A 40 17.36 -17.94 -16.52
C ALA A 40 16.99 -16.92 -15.44
N VAL A 41 17.07 -15.61 -15.73
CA VAL A 41 16.64 -14.54 -14.82
C VAL A 41 15.15 -14.64 -14.54
N ALA A 42 14.32 -14.85 -15.56
CA ALA A 42 12.88 -15.03 -15.40
C ALA A 42 12.53 -16.23 -14.52
N LEU A 43 13.23 -17.37 -14.69
CA LEU A 43 13.05 -18.55 -13.85
C LEU A 43 13.46 -18.31 -12.39
N VAL A 44 14.56 -17.58 -12.15
CA VAL A 44 15.00 -17.23 -10.79
C VAL A 44 13.98 -16.28 -10.14
N VAL A 45 13.47 -15.28 -10.87
CA VAL A 45 12.45 -14.36 -10.35
C VAL A 45 11.17 -15.11 -10.00
N VAL A 46 10.70 -16.04 -10.87
CA VAL A 46 9.52 -16.86 -10.57
C VAL A 46 9.78 -17.78 -9.38
N ALA A 47 10.96 -18.39 -9.26
CA ALA A 47 11.31 -19.22 -8.11
C ALA A 47 11.41 -18.41 -6.82
N VAL A 48 11.97 -17.20 -6.84
CA VAL A 48 12.02 -16.30 -5.70
C VAL A 48 10.60 -15.87 -5.29
N ILE A 49 9.74 -15.52 -6.26
CA ILE A 49 8.33 -15.18 -5.96
C ILE A 49 7.59 -16.41 -5.39
N ALA A 50 7.86 -17.62 -5.89
CA ALA A 50 7.24 -18.85 -5.37
C ALA A 50 7.76 -19.25 -3.98
N LEU A 51 9.03 -18.96 -3.66
CA LEU A 51 9.66 -19.30 -2.38
C LEU A 51 9.50 -18.20 -1.33
N THR A 52 9.42 -16.91 -1.76
CA THR A 52 9.16 -15.75 -0.89
C THR A 52 7.70 -15.34 -0.90
N GLY A 53 6.89 -15.92 -1.78
CA GLY A 53 5.43 -15.86 -1.75
C GLY A 53 4.97 -16.45 -0.41
N GLY A 54 5.32 -15.72 0.68
CA GLY A 54 4.66 -15.90 1.95
C GLY A 54 3.17 -15.93 1.62
N ARG A 55 2.50 -16.97 2.09
CA ARG A 55 1.06 -17.06 2.08
C ARG A 55 0.52 -15.72 2.55
N THR A 56 0.21 -14.82 1.62
CA THR A 56 -0.79 -13.82 1.86
C THR A 56 -2.04 -14.65 2.13
N THR A 57 -2.22 -15.02 3.39
CA THR A 57 -3.55 -15.27 3.89
C THR A 57 -4.28 -13.99 3.52
N ALA A 58 -5.04 -14.03 2.44
CA ALA A 58 -6.00 -12.98 2.11
C ALA A 58 -6.85 -12.90 3.37
N GLN A 59 -6.49 -11.93 4.23
CA GLN A 59 -7.25 -11.67 5.45
C GLN A 59 -8.58 -11.23 4.90
N LYS A 60 -9.56 -12.11 5.02
CA LYS A 60 -10.95 -11.87 4.61
C LYS A 60 -11.31 -10.54 5.24
N VAL A 61 -11.25 -9.46 4.43
CA VAL A 61 -11.72 -8.14 4.85
C VAL A 61 -13.15 -8.40 5.24
N ARG A 62 -13.40 -8.37 6.54
CA ARG A 62 -14.76 -8.53 7.04
C ARG A 62 -15.51 -7.36 6.45
N ALA A 63 -16.42 -7.63 5.53
CA ALA A 63 -17.23 -6.60 4.88
C ALA A 63 -17.75 -5.68 5.97
N ALA A 64 -17.61 -4.36 5.78
CA ALA A 64 -18.13 -3.38 6.71
C ALA A 64 -19.59 -3.75 7.01
N PRO A 65 -19.98 -3.82 8.30
CA PRO A 65 -21.32 -4.29 8.65
C PRO A 65 -22.35 -3.38 7.98
N THR A 66 -23.38 -4.00 7.41
CA THR A 66 -24.42 -3.32 6.66
C THR A 66 -25.37 -2.56 7.59
N GLY A 67 -24.97 -1.38 8.07
CA GLY A 67 -25.84 -0.44 8.79
C GLY A 67 -26.11 -0.73 10.27
N ALA A 68 -25.51 -1.75 10.88
CA ALA A 68 -25.57 -1.96 12.33
C ALA A 68 -24.71 -0.92 13.07
N THR A 69 -25.16 -0.42 14.21
CA THR A 69 -24.35 0.42 15.10
C THR A 69 -23.16 -0.38 15.65
N ILE A 70 -21.97 0.14 15.56
CA ILE A 70 -20.72 -0.49 16.04
C ILE A 70 -20.13 0.38 17.14
N ASP A 71 -19.98 -0.14 18.34
CA ASP A 71 -19.45 0.58 19.52
C ASP A 71 -20.02 2.01 19.67
N GLY A 72 -21.33 2.13 19.48
CA GLY A 72 -22.06 3.39 19.53
C GLY A 72 -21.85 4.32 18.33
N ILE A 73 -21.18 3.87 17.25
CA ILE A 73 -21.04 4.60 16.00
C ILE A 73 -22.09 4.12 15.02
N ALA A 74 -23.00 5.00 14.62
CA ALA A 74 -24.05 4.67 13.67
C ALA A 74 -23.56 4.79 12.22
N CYS A 75 -24.20 4.00 11.32
CA CYS A 75 -24.03 4.11 9.88
C CYS A 75 -25.26 4.84 9.32
N GLN A 76 -25.09 5.98 8.69
CA GLN A 76 -26.15 6.84 8.18
C GLN A 76 -26.04 7.04 6.67
N ALA A 77 -27.17 7.34 6.02
CA ALA A 77 -27.24 7.45 4.55
C ALA A 77 -26.43 8.64 3.99
N SER A 78 -26.04 9.60 4.82
CA SER A 78 -25.21 10.76 4.48
C SER A 78 -24.28 11.12 5.62
N GLU A 79 -23.25 11.88 5.31
CA GLU A 79 -22.36 12.51 6.29
C GLU A 79 -23.10 13.37 7.29
N GLN A 80 -22.63 13.38 8.53
CA GLN A 80 -23.25 14.09 9.64
C GLN A 80 -22.33 15.24 10.06
N VAL A 81 -22.46 16.36 9.38
CA VAL A 81 -21.50 17.48 9.47
C VAL A 81 -21.77 18.49 10.62
N ALA A 82 -22.74 18.19 11.51
CA ALA A 82 -22.96 19.04 12.68
C ALA A 82 -21.74 19.07 13.64
N TYR A 83 -20.99 17.99 13.69
CA TYR A 83 -19.66 17.90 14.27
C TYR A 83 -18.74 17.25 13.26
N HIS A 84 -17.81 18.03 12.68
CA HIS A 84 -16.92 17.61 11.62
C HIS A 84 -15.49 18.00 11.96
N ILE A 85 -14.65 17.00 12.19
CA ILE A 85 -13.21 17.16 12.46
C ILE A 85 -12.42 16.05 11.79
N HIS A 86 -11.11 16.24 11.67
CA HIS A 86 -10.21 15.28 11.08
C HIS A 86 -9.08 14.92 12.04
N ALA A 87 -8.64 13.66 11.99
CA ALA A 87 -7.41 13.18 12.61
C ALA A 87 -6.59 12.42 11.55
N HIS A 88 -5.32 12.19 11.80
CA HIS A 88 -4.47 11.43 10.89
C HIS A 88 -3.91 10.21 11.60
N LEU A 89 -3.92 9.06 10.94
CA LEU A 89 -3.37 7.79 11.41
C LEU A 89 -2.28 7.28 10.48
N THR A 90 -1.09 7.06 11.02
CA THR A 90 -0.01 6.31 10.36
C THR A 90 0.29 5.04 11.15
N ILE A 91 0.51 3.93 10.46
CA ILE A 91 0.83 2.64 11.05
C ILE A 91 2.16 2.14 10.47
N TYR A 92 3.06 1.68 11.33
CA TYR A 92 4.28 0.96 10.94
C TYR A 92 4.27 -0.45 11.55
N ALA A 93 4.64 -1.44 10.76
CA ALA A 93 4.89 -2.81 11.22
C ALA A 93 6.34 -3.19 10.89
N SER A 94 7.12 -3.53 11.90
CA SER A 94 8.56 -3.80 11.77
C SER A 94 9.34 -2.68 11.06
N GLY A 95 8.90 -1.44 11.22
CA GLY A 95 9.48 -0.25 10.61
C GLY A 95 9.02 0.05 9.17
N ALA A 96 8.17 -0.78 8.58
CA ALA A 96 7.58 -0.54 7.27
C ALA A 96 6.18 0.09 7.39
N ARG A 97 5.94 1.18 6.64
CA ARG A 97 4.63 1.85 6.64
C ARG A 97 3.55 0.90 6.09
N GLN A 98 2.44 0.85 6.80
CA GLN A 98 1.23 0.14 6.38
C GLN A 98 0.21 1.13 5.83
N VAL A 99 -0.51 0.72 4.79
CA VAL A 99 -1.57 1.56 4.22
C VAL A 99 -2.80 1.50 5.10
N VAL A 100 -3.33 2.66 5.46
CA VAL A 100 -4.70 2.82 5.97
C VAL A 100 -5.59 2.96 4.74
N PRO A 101 -6.47 1.99 4.44
CA PRO A 101 -7.20 1.98 3.17
C PRO A 101 -8.23 3.11 3.06
N ALA A 102 -8.57 3.49 1.83
CA ALA A 102 -9.77 4.24 1.53
C ALA A 102 -11.03 3.43 1.88
N GLY A 103 -12.13 4.13 2.19
CA GLY A 103 -13.46 3.54 2.37
C GLY A 103 -13.66 2.73 3.65
N ILE A 104 -12.76 2.85 4.65
CA ILE A 104 -13.04 2.36 6.00
C ILE A 104 -14.31 3.06 6.50
N GLY A 105 -15.24 2.31 7.08
CA GLY A 105 -16.47 2.88 7.61
C GLY A 105 -17.50 3.32 6.55
N ILE A 106 -17.25 3.08 5.27
CA ILE A 106 -18.22 3.32 4.19
C ILE A 106 -18.71 1.98 3.67
N ALA A 107 -20.01 1.68 3.94
CA ALA A 107 -20.62 0.39 3.57
C ALA A 107 -20.86 0.31 2.05
N GLY A 108 -20.50 -0.81 1.44
CA GLY A 108 -20.66 -1.03 -0.01
C GLY A 108 -22.11 -1.24 -0.47
N PRO A 109 -22.39 -1.07 -1.80
CA PRO A 109 -21.41 -0.77 -2.83
C PRO A 109 -20.87 0.66 -2.71
N GLN A 110 -19.56 0.83 -2.79
CA GLN A 110 -18.90 2.12 -2.67
C GLN A 110 -18.87 2.83 -4.04
N GLN A 111 -19.04 4.15 -4.02
CA GLN A 111 -18.85 5.04 -5.16
C GLN A 111 -17.41 5.59 -5.10
N VAL A 112 -16.60 5.23 -6.09
CA VAL A 112 -15.18 5.59 -6.12
C VAL A 112 -14.88 6.42 -7.35
N VAL A 113 -14.29 7.61 -7.16
CA VAL A 113 -13.82 8.50 -8.22
C VAL A 113 -12.35 8.81 -7.98
N ASP A 114 -11.49 8.50 -8.92
CA ASP A 114 -10.03 8.73 -8.87
C ASP A 114 -9.35 8.24 -7.57
N GLY A 115 -9.83 7.10 -7.03
CA GLY A 115 -9.32 6.52 -5.81
C GLY A 115 -9.89 7.12 -4.51
N PHE A 116 -10.74 8.12 -4.61
CA PHE A 116 -11.50 8.71 -3.50
C PHE A 116 -12.87 8.04 -3.39
N VAL A 117 -13.23 7.58 -2.20
CA VAL A 117 -14.53 6.94 -1.93
C VAL A 117 -15.51 8.03 -1.52
N GLU A 118 -16.32 8.49 -2.46
CA GLU A 118 -17.30 9.57 -2.22
C GLU A 118 -18.46 9.14 -1.33
N GLY A 119 -18.82 7.85 -1.34
CA GLY A 119 -19.95 7.36 -0.56
C GLY A 119 -20.20 5.88 -0.75
N GLY A 120 -21.33 5.43 -0.22
CA GLY A 120 -21.79 4.04 -0.27
C GLY A 120 -23.22 3.89 0.20
N LYS A 121 -23.61 2.68 0.62
CA LYS A 121 -24.94 2.43 1.19
C LYS A 121 -25.20 3.27 2.44
N CYS A 122 -24.20 3.42 3.30
CA CYS A 122 -24.18 4.31 4.45
C CYS A 122 -22.74 4.60 4.89
N LEU A 123 -22.53 5.68 5.63
CA LEU A 123 -21.27 6.09 6.21
C LEU A 123 -21.35 6.02 7.73
N TYR A 124 -20.39 5.36 8.35
CA TYR A 124 -20.19 5.44 9.79
C TYR A 124 -19.60 6.80 10.14
N TRP A 125 -19.88 7.32 11.31
CA TRP A 125 -19.37 8.62 11.76
C TRP A 125 -17.83 8.70 11.81
N LEU A 126 -17.16 7.55 11.78
CA LEU A 126 -15.71 7.43 11.70
C LEU A 126 -15.37 6.68 10.40
N HIS A 127 -14.77 7.36 9.44
CA HIS A 127 -14.49 6.78 8.13
C HIS A 127 -13.26 7.40 7.46
N THR A 128 -12.85 6.84 6.32
CA THR A 128 -11.80 7.36 5.45
C THR A 128 -12.30 7.43 4.01
N HIS A 129 -11.94 8.47 3.27
CA HIS A 129 -12.27 8.58 1.85
C HIS A 129 -11.12 8.13 0.94
N ASP A 130 -9.87 8.27 1.39
CA ASP A 130 -8.68 7.92 0.64
C ASP A 130 -7.67 7.12 1.49
N SER A 131 -6.48 6.85 0.92
CA SER A 131 -5.42 6.10 1.59
C SER A 131 -4.33 6.98 2.22
N THR A 132 -4.60 8.27 2.41
CA THR A 132 -3.66 9.20 3.07
C THR A 132 -3.49 8.91 4.56
N GLY A 133 -4.51 8.30 5.17
CA GLY A 133 -4.60 8.06 6.60
C GLY A 133 -5.43 9.13 7.33
N VAL A 134 -6.04 10.07 6.62
CA VAL A 134 -7.01 11.00 7.20
C VAL A 134 -8.26 10.23 7.62
N VAL A 135 -8.61 10.37 8.88
CA VAL A 135 -9.83 9.84 9.48
C VAL A 135 -10.80 11.00 9.65
N HIS A 136 -11.96 10.87 9.01
CA HIS A 136 -13.09 11.78 9.18
C HIS A 136 -13.90 11.40 10.40
N ILE A 137 -14.24 12.36 11.21
CA ILE A 137 -15.12 12.25 12.37
C ILE A 137 -16.30 13.17 12.09
N GLU A 138 -17.39 12.58 11.61
CA GLU A 138 -18.57 13.29 11.16
C GLU A 138 -19.82 12.75 11.88
N SER A 139 -20.34 13.52 12.82
CA SER A 139 -21.40 13.04 13.69
C SER A 139 -22.49 14.09 13.95
N PRO A 140 -23.71 13.68 14.33
CA PRO A 140 -24.83 14.58 14.56
C PRO A 140 -24.66 15.46 15.80
N ALA A 141 -23.69 15.16 16.66
CA ALA A 141 -23.41 15.92 17.86
C ALA A 141 -21.94 15.80 18.26
N GLN A 142 -21.41 16.86 18.85
CA GLN A 142 -20.06 16.86 19.40
C GLN A 142 -19.93 15.86 20.55
N ARG A 143 -18.99 14.92 20.41
CA ARG A 143 -18.54 13.98 21.46
C ARG A 143 -17.12 13.56 21.22
N VAL A 144 -16.50 13.02 22.26
CA VAL A 144 -15.17 12.43 22.13
C VAL A 144 -15.26 11.05 21.55
N TYR A 145 -14.58 10.82 20.43
CA TYR A 145 -14.38 9.53 19.80
C TYR A 145 -12.98 9.04 20.05
N THR A 146 -12.78 7.72 19.96
CA THR A 146 -11.50 7.08 20.24
C THR A 146 -10.98 6.30 19.02
N LEU A 147 -9.68 6.09 18.99
CA LEU A 147 -9.04 5.26 17.98
C LEU A 147 -9.56 3.80 18.04
N GLY A 148 -9.89 3.32 19.25
CA GLY A 148 -10.52 2.02 19.43
C GLY A 148 -11.83 1.89 18.65
N GLN A 149 -12.70 2.87 18.73
CA GLN A 149 -13.97 2.92 17.99
C GLN A 149 -13.74 2.94 16.47
N PHE A 150 -12.73 3.68 15.98
CA PHE A 150 -12.37 3.65 14.57
C PHE A 150 -11.92 2.25 14.12
N PHE A 151 -11.10 1.56 14.92
CA PHE A 151 -10.66 0.19 14.61
C PHE A 151 -11.82 -0.82 14.68
N ASP A 152 -12.79 -0.62 15.58
CA ASP A 152 -14.00 -1.45 15.64
C ASP A 152 -14.85 -1.27 14.37
N VAL A 153 -15.04 -0.03 13.90
CA VAL A 153 -15.68 0.27 12.60
C VAL A 153 -14.90 -0.34 11.44
N TRP A 154 -13.56 -0.29 11.48
CA TRP A 154 -12.70 -0.92 10.48
C TRP A 154 -12.76 -2.47 10.52
N GLY A 155 -13.20 -3.05 11.63
CA GLY A 155 -13.18 -4.50 11.84
C GLY A 155 -11.77 -5.05 12.00
N ARG A 156 -10.84 -4.26 12.55
CA ARG A 156 -9.45 -4.63 12.79
C ARG A 156 -9.10 -4.60 14.27
N ALA A 157 -8.20 -5.49 14.67
CA ALA A 157 -7.71 -5.52 16.05
C ALA A 157 -6.84 -4.28 16.35
N LEU A 158 -7.00 -3.73 17.56
CA LEU A 158 -6.10 -2.74 18.15
C LEU A 158 -5.93 -3.08 19.63
N SER A 159 -4.67 -3.22 20.07
CA SER A 159 -4.30 -3.44 21.48
C SER A 159 -2.86 -3.01 21.71
N GLY A 160 -2.35 -3.16 22.94
CA GLY A 160 -0.94 -2.91 23.26
C GLY A 160 0.05 -3.86 22.58
N ASN A 161 -0.42 -4.91 21.91
CA ASN A 161 0.44 -5.90 21.25
C ASN A 161 -0.05 -6.32 19.85
N GLN A 162 -1.02 -5.61 19.27
CA GLN A 162 -1.54 -5.92 17.93
C GLN A 162 -2.15 -4.68 17.27
N VAL A 163 -1.86 -4.50 15.97
CA VAL A 163 -2.53 -3.52 15.08
C VAL A 163 -2.90 -4.25 13.78
N GLY A 164 -4.20 -4.42 13.55
CA GLY A 164 -4.69 -5.20 12.41
C GLY A 164 -4.17 -6.64 12.45
N SER A 165 -3.38 -7.03 11.45
CA SER A 165 -2.73 -8.34 11.38
C SER A 165 -1.32 -8.36 11.98
N ALA A 166 -0.73 -7.21 12.23
CA ALA A 166 0.61 -7.11 12.76
C ALA A 166 0.59 -7.34 14.27
N SER A 167 1.39 -8.32 14.76
CA SER A 167 1.54 -8.66 16.17
C SER A 167 2.92 -8.23 16.66
N GLY A 168 2.98 -7.73 17.89
CA GLY A 168 4.18 -7.24 18.56
C GLY A 168 3.86 -6.06 19.47
N HIS A 169 4.82 -5.67 20.33
CA HIS A 169 4.62 -4.50 21.19
C HIS A 169 4.24 -3.26 20.38
N VAL A 170 3.17 -2.60 20.78
CA VAL A 170 2.67 -1.38 20.12
C VAL A 170 3.18 -0.16 20.88
N THR A 171 3.93 0.69 20.17
CA THR A 171 4.30 2.01 20.65
C THR A 171 3.42 3.02 19.92
N ALA A 172 2.70 3.85 20.67
CA ALA A 172 1.84 4.88 20.11
C ALA A 172 2.41 6.29 20.35
N PHE A 173 2.22 7.16 19.38
CA PHE A 173 2.52 8.58 19.48
C PHE A 173 1.29 9.39 19.10
N VAL A 174 1.09 10.51 19.79
CA VAL A 174 0.05 11.52 19.48
C VAL A 174 0.73 12.86 19.41
N ASN A 175 0.62 13.55 18.28
CA ASN A 175 1.26 14.84 18.02
C ASN A 175 2.77 14.82 18.32
N GLY A 176 3.44 13.73 17.91
CA GLY A 176 4.87 13.53 18.13
C GLY A 176 5.28 13.11 19.56
N GLN A 177 4.36 13.09 20.52
CA GLN A 177 4.63 12.70 21.91
C GLN A 177 4.22 11.24 22.13
N ARG A 178 5.06 10.47 22.85
CA ARG A 178 4.75 9.10 23.20
C ARG A 178 3.49 9.04 24.08
N PHE A 179 2.55 8.21 23.67
CA PHE A 179 1.34 7.93 24.42
C PHE A 179 1.54 6.67 25.30
N ALA A 180 1.35 6.82 26.61
CA ALA A 180 1.65 5.75 27.57
C ALA A 180 0.42 4.86 27.92
N GLY A 181 -0.77 5.17 27.38
CA GLY A 181 -1.99 4.43 27.67
C GLY A 181 -2.28 3.31 26.67
N ASP A 182 -3.44 2.67 26.84
CA ASP A 182 -3.99 1.76 25.84
C ASP A 182 -4.21 2.52 24.52
N PRO A 183 -3.64 2.08 23.38
CA PRO A 183 -3.83 2.76 22.10
C PRO A 183 -5.30 2.88 21.70
N ARG A 184 -6.18 2.00 22.17
CA ARG A 184 -7.64 2.11 21.96
C ARG A 184 -8.23 3.38 22.59
N SER A 185 -7.64 3.89 23.67
CA SER A 185 -8.11 5.06 24.40
C SER A 185 -7.67 6.41 23.82
N ILE A 186 -6.84 6.41 22.76
CA ILE A 186 -6.38 7.63 22.09
C ILE A 186 -7.61 8.38 21.56
N LYS A 187 -7.74 9.64 21.95
CA LYS A 187 -8.86 10.50 21.54
C LYS A 187 -8.61 11.03 20.12
N LEU A 188 -9.62 10.94 19.27
CA LEU A 188 -9.65 11.59 17.97
C LEU A 188 -10.07 13.05 18.17
N THR A 189 -9.07 13.92 18.33
CA THR A 189 -9.28 15.36 18.48
C THR A 189 -8.97 16.08 17.16
N PRO A 190 -9.43 17.33 16.97
CA PRO A 190 -9.12 18.10 15.76
C PRO A 190 -7.62 18.09 15.46
N HIS A 191 -7.26 17.67 14.28
CA HIS A 191 -5.89 17.58 13.75
C HIS A 191 -4.92 16.74 14.61
N ALA A 192 -5.43 15.76 15.37
CA ALA A 192 -4.56 14.80 16.04
C ALA A 192 -3.76 13.99 15.01
N VAL A 193 -2.42 14.00 15.13
CA VAL A 193 -1.51 13.16 14.34
C VAL A 193 -1.13 11.96 15.17
N ILE A 194 -1.62 10.80 14.79
CA ILE A 194 -1.45 9.53 15.51
C ILE A 194 -0.52 8.62 14.72
N GLN A 195 0.49 8.06 15.38
CA GLN A 195 1.35 7.03 14.83
C GLN A 195 1.34 5.80 15.72
N LEU A 196 1.17 4.63 15.12
CA LEU A 196 1.25 3.34 15.77
C LEU A 196 2.42 2.54 15.19
N ASP A 197 3.36 2.13 16.02
CA ASP A 197 4.50 1.30 15.65
C ASP A 197 4.37 -0.08 16.28
N VAL A 198 4.37 -1.14 15.48
CA VAL A 198 4.36 -2.54 15.93
C VAL A 198 5.78 -3.09 15.83
N GLY A 199 6.37 -3.44 16.96
CA GLY A 199 7.73 -3.96 17.08
C GLY A 199 8.78 -2.86 16.97
N LYS A 200 9.34 -2.63 15.78
CA LYS A 200 10.37 -1.59 15.58
C LYS A 200 9.74 -0.19 15.61
N VAL A 201 10.25 0.65 16.52
CA VAL A 201 9.85 2.05 16.64
C VAL A 201 10.46 2.89 15.52
N VAL A 202 9.65 3.73 14.90
CA VAL A 202 10.03 4.74 13.92
C VAL A 202 9.91 6.12 14.56
N PRO A 203 10.85 7.06 14.33
CA PRO A 203 10.68 8.43 14.82
C PRO A 203 9.34 9.01 14.36
N PRO A 204 8.60 9.72 15.24
CA PRO A 204 7.30 10.28 14.87
C PRO A 204 7.38 11.14 13.61
N GLN A 205 6.48 10.85 12.67
CA GLN A 205 6.43 11.55 11.39
C GLN A 205 5.40 12.69 11.46
N PRO A 206 5.75 13.90 11.04
CA PRO A 206 4.79 14.99 10.96
C PRO A 206 3.78 14.72 9.83
N PHE A 207 2.58 15.27 9.98
CA PHE A 207 1.56 15.32 8.95
C PHE A 207 0.99 16.74 8.87
N THR A 208 0.88 17.25 7.65
CA THR A 208 0.23 18.54 7.38
C THR A 208 -1.11 18.26 6.73
N PHE A 209 -2.19 18.67 7.39
CA PHE A 209 -3.52 18.56 6.83
C PHE A 209 -3.65 19.49 5.61
N PRO A 210 -4.23 19.02 4.50
CA PRO A 210 -4.61 19.87 3.39
C PRO A 210 -5.52 21.00 3.83
N ALA A 211 -5.50 22.12 3.10
CA ALA A 211 -6.41 23.23 3.37
C ALA A 211 -7.87 22.79 3.24
N GLY A 212 -8.67 23.06 4.24
CA GLY A 212 -10.09 22.68 4.29
C GLY A 212 -10.38 21.41 5.10
N LEU A 213 -9.35 20.71 5.59
CA LEU A 213 -9.49 19.58 6.52
C LEU A 213 -9.15 20.00 7.94
#